data_e342c5d1c4853aa436e341d733b543ab
#
_entry.id   e342c5d1c4853aa436e341d733b543ab
#
_cell.length_a   1.000
_cell.length_b   1.000
_cell.length_c   1.000
_cell.angle_alpha   90.00
_cell.angle_beta   90.00
_cell.angle_gamma   90.00
#
_symmetry.space_group_name_H-M   'P 1'
#
loop_
_entity.id
_entity.type
_entity.pdbx_description
1 polymer ?
#
loop_
_entity_poly.entity_id
_entity_poly.type
_entity_poly.pdbx_seq_one_letter_code
_entity_poly.pdbx_strand_id
1 'polypeptide(L)'
;GISFVNDSMNKVVSLAKPLTPVKSGDLRRGYRVVKARKLSSGRIVGAVINNEHYFKYVEEGRRTKNGGFVKGKFMLTRATNLANMTYIPRRFKQMSIKIIKKGK
;
A
#
# COMPACT_ATOMS: atom_id res chain seq x y z
N GLY A 1 11.85 13.87 -7.28
CA GLY A 1 12.59 13.79 -6.07
C GLY A 1 11.83 13.16 -4.92
N ILE A 2 12.39 13.31 -3.74
CA ILE A 2 11.80 12.75 -2.51
C ILE A 2 10.37 13.25 -2.29
N SER A 3 10.14 14.54 -2.49
CA SER A 3 8.82 15.13 -2.33
C SER A 3 7.79 14.47 -3.23
N PHE A 4 8.14 14.21 -4.47
CA PHE A 4 7.24 13.53 -5.41
C PHE A 4 6.93 12.11 -4.97
N VAL A 5 7.91 11.37 -4.45
CA VAL A 5 7.68 9.99 -3.95
C VAL A 5 6.75 10.02 -2.75
N ASN A 6 6.96 10.97 -1.82
CA ASN A 6 6.07 11.10 -0.66
C ASN A 6 4.64 11.44 -1.10
N ASP A 7 4.47 12.36 -2.04
CA ASP A 7 3.16 12.72 -2.57
C ASP A 7 2.48 11.53 -3.26
N SER A 8 3.25 10.75 -4.00
CA SER A 8 2.74 9.54 -4.67
C SER A 8 2.27 8.51 -3.67
N MET A 9 3.02 8.31 -2.57
CA MET A 9 2.61 7.37 -1.52
C MET A 9 1.35 7.85 -0.79
N ASN A 10 1.23 9.16 -0.53
CA ASN A 10 0.02 9.72 0.06
C ASN A 10 -1.18 9.54 -0.87
N LYS A 11 -0.97 9.66 -2.18
CA LYS A 11 -2.02 9.40 -3.16
C LYS A 11 -2.46 7.94 -3.14
N VAL A 12 -1.51 7.01 -3.05
CA VAL A 12 -1.82 5.57 -2.93
C VAL A 12 -2.69 5.33 -1.70
N VAL A 13 -2.33 5.89 -0.54
CA VAL A 13 -3.13 5.74 0.68
C VAL A 13 -4.55 6.29 0.48
N SER A 14 -4.68 7.47 -0.14
CA SER A 14 -5.99 8.07 -0.39
C SER A 14 -6.87 7.21 -1.30
N LEU A 15 -6.25 6.48 -2.23
CA LEU A 15 -6.96 5.55 -3.12
C LEU A 15 -7.27 4.23 -2.45
N ALA A 16 -6.41 3.78 -1.53
CA ALA A 16 -6.61 2.52 -0.81
C ALA A 16 -7.74 2.60 0.23
N LYS A 17 -7.87 3.73 0.90
CA LYS A 17 -8.86 3.88 1.98
C LYS A 17 -10.30 3.55 1.55
N PRO A 18 -10.83 4.11 0.44
CA PRO A 18 -12.19 3.76 0.02
C PRO A 18 -12.37 2.29 -0.35
N LEU A 19 -11.30 1.61 -0.74
CA LEU A 19 -11.33 0.19 -1.09
C LEU A 19 -11.26 -0.71 0.14
N THR A 20 -11.00 -0.14 1.30
CA THR A 20 -10.75 -0.88 2.54
C THR A 20 -12.04 -1.06 3.31
N PRO A 21 -12.37 -2.29 3.74
CA PRO A 21 -13.58 -2.54 4.55
C PRO A 21 -13.64 -1.69 5.81
N VAL A 22 -14.84 -1.27 6.19
CA VAL A 22 -15.06 -0.30 7.29
C VAL A 22 -15.62 -0.99 8.54
N LYS A 23 -15.35 -2.24 8.75
CA LYS A 23 -15.97 -2.99 9.85
C LYS A 23 -15.81 -2.32 11.21
N SER A 24 -14.60 -1.84 11.52
CA SER A 24 -14.34 -1.06 12.75
C SER A 24 -13.69 0.30 12.46
N GLY A 25 -13.32 0.54 11.22
CA GLY A 25 -12.54 1.71 10.83
C GLY A 25 -11.04 1.61 11.11
N ASP A 26 -10.62 0.63 11.89
CA ASP A 26 -9.22 0.48 12.31
C ASP A 26 -8.30 0.24 11.13
N LEU A 27 -8.73 -0.59 10.19
CA LEU A 27 -7.92 -0.91 9.02
C LEU A 27 -7.68 0.33 8.14
N ARG A 28 -8.71 1.16 7.94
CA ARG A 28 -8.56 2.42 7.20
C ARG A 28 -7.62 3.37 7.89
N ARG A 29 -7.71 3.49 9.21
CA ARG A 29 -6.86 4.38 10.01
C ARG A 29 -5.45 3.85 10.17
N GLY A 30 -5.24 2.58 9.91
CA GLY A 30 -3.95 1.93 10.09
C GLY A 30 -2.91 2.22 9.05
N TYR A 31 -3.27 2.81 7.91
CA TYR A 31 -2.29 3.12 6.86
C TYR A 31 -1.29 4.17 7.31
N ARG A 32 -0.01 3.93 7.00
CA ARG A 32 1.09 4.84 7.30
C ARG A 32 2.02 4.92 6.11
N VAL A 33 2.57 6.10 5.89
CA VAL A 33 3.61 6.32 4.89
C VAL A 33 4.96 6.38 5.60
N VAL A 34 5.88 5.53 5.19
CA VAL A 34 7.28 5.63 5.61
C VAL A 34 7.95 6.59 4.63
N LYS A 35 8.40 7.74 5.12
CA LYS A 35 8.93 8.81 4.29
C LYS A 35 10.02 8.32 3.35
N ALA A 36 9.99 8.83 2.13
CA ALA A 36 10.99 8.52 1.13
C ALA A 36 12.36 9.03 1.55
N ARG A 37 13.38 8.25 1.23
CA ARG A 37 14.78 8.61 1.46
C ARG A 37 15.62 8.20 0.26
N LYS A 38 16.73 8.90 0.08
CA LYS A 38 17.67 8.61 -1.00
C LYS A 38 18.74 7.66 -0.49
N LEU A 39 18.94 6.56 -1.21
CA LEU A 39 20.00 5.62 -0.91
C LEU A 39 21.33 6.11 -1.50
N SER A 40 22.44 5.50 -1.05
CA SER A 40 23.79 5.82 -1.58
C SER A 40 23.88 5.57 -3.09
N SER A 41 23.09 4.64 -3.61
CA SER A 41 23.01 4.36 -5.06
C SER A 41 22.30 5.44 -5.87
N GLY A 42 21.68 6.43 -5.21
CA GLY A 42 20.85 7.42 -5.87
C GLY A 42 19.39 7.05 -5.96
N ARG A 43 19.01 5.81 -5.64
CA ARG A 43 17.62 5.37 -5.65
C ARG A 43 16.85 6.00 -4.49
N ILE A 44 15.60 6.35 -4.76
CA ILE A 44 14.69 6.88 -3.74
C ILE A 44 13.74 5.76 -3.34
N VAL A 45 13.65 5.47 -2.06
CA VAL A 45 12.79 4.41 -1.53
C VAL A 45 11.87 4.96 -0.45
N GLY A 46 10.66 4.46 -0.42
CA GLY A 46 9.68 4.73 0.60
C GLY A 46 8.78 3.53 0.75
N ALA A 47 7.83 3.58 1.66
CA ALA A 47 6.92 2.45 1.86
C ALA A 47 5.55 2.93 2.32
N VAL A 48 4.53 2.16 1.96
CA VAL A 48 3.19 2.28 2.53
C VAL A 48 2.94 1.01 3.33
N ILE A 49 2.58 1.17 4.59
CA ILE A 49 2.34 0.07 5.51
C ILE A 49 0.96 0.21 6.14
N ASN A 50 0.49 -0.87 6.75
CA ASN A 50 -0.70 -0.82 7.61
C ASN A 50 -0.33 -1.42 8.96
N ASN A 51 -0.68 -0.72 10.05
CA ASN A 51 -0.32 -1.12 11.41
C ASN A 51 -1.17 -2.26 11.96
N GLU A 52 -2.30 -2.58 11.32
CA GLU A 52 -3.17 -3.64 11.81
C GLU A 52 -2.59 -5.02 11.49
N HIS A 53 -2.53 -5.87 12.51
CA HIS A 53 -1.92 -7.20 12.36
C HIS A 53 -2.66 -8.09 11.36
N TYR A 54 -3.95 -7.87 11.17
CA TYR A 54 -4.75 -8.67 10.23
C TYR A 54 -4.80 -8.10 8.81
N PHE A 55 -4.13 -6.97 8.56
CA PHE A 55 -4.13 -6.33 7.23
C PHE A 55 -3.70 -7.28 6.13
N LYS A 56 -2.65 -8.04 6.37
CA LYS A 56 -2.11 -9.01 5.41
C LYS A 56 -3.18 -9.99 4.93
N TYR A 57 -4.01 -10.47 5.84
CA TYR A 57 -5.06 -11.44 5.51
C TYR A 57 -6.18 -10.82 4.69
N VAL A 58 -6.54 -9.58 4.97
CA VAL A 58 -7.55 -8.86 4.19
C VAL A 58 -7.02 -8.52 2.80
N GLU A 59 -5.76 -8.10 2.72
CA GLU A 59 -5.13 -7.75 1.45
C GLU A 59 -4.96 -8.97 0.54
N GLU A 60 -4.39 -10.05 1.05
CA GLU A 60 -3.97 -11.20 0.25
C GLU A 60 -4.89 -12.41 0.35
N GLY A 61 -5.80 -12.42 1.32
CA GLY A 61 -6.62 -13.57 1.59
C GLY A 61 -5.97 -14.51 2.59
N ARG A 62 -6.69 -15.56 2.94
CA ARG A 62 -6.20 -16.53 3.93
C ARG A 62 -6.87 -17.88 3.74
N ARG A 63 -6.20 -18.93 4.20
CA ARG A 63 -6.78 -20.26 4.31
C ARG A 63 -7.63 -20.34 5.56
N THR A 64 -8.77 -21.04 5.47
CA THR A 64 -9.62 -21.32 6.61
C THR A 64 -9.25 -22.67 7.23
N LYS A 65 -9.70 -22.91 8.46
CA LYS A 65 -9.47 -24.18 9.17
C LYS A 65 -10.04 -25.39 8.42
N ASN A 66 -11.09 -25.17 7.64
CA ASN A 66 -11.78 -26.25 6.92
C ASN A 66 -11.19 -26.53 5.52
N GLY A 67 -10.01 -26.00 5.23
CA GLY A 67 -9.36 -26.17 3.94
C GLY A 67 -9.85 -25.24 2.83
N GLY A 68 -10.78 -24.33 3.14
CA GLY A 68 -11.24 -23.32 2.21
C GLY A 68 -10.27 -22.14 2.12
N PHE A 69 -10.65 -21.15 1.33
CA PHE A 69 -9.85 -19.95 1.14
C PHE A 69 -10.75 -18.71 1.08
N VAL A 70 -10.39 -17.68 1.86
CA VAL A 70 -11.05 -16.38 1.80
C VAL A 70 -10.23 -15.49 0.88
N LYS A 71 -10.84 -15.04 -0.20
CA LYS A 71 -10.17 -14.23 -1.22
C LYS A 71 -9.75 -12.88 -0.66
N GLY A 72 -8.56 -12.43 -1.01
CA GLY A 72 -8.06 -11.10 -0.64
C GLY A 72 -8.80 -9.98 -1.36
N LYS A 73 -8.81 -8.81 -0.74
CA LYS A 73 -9.43 -7.59 -1.29
C LYS A 73 -8.46 -6.77 -2.16
N PHE A 74 -7.16 -6.98 -2.01
CA PHE A 74 -6.10 -6.31 -2.76
C PHE A 74 -6.26 -4.78 -2.80
N MET A 75 -6.57 -4.20 -1.67
CA MET A 75 -6.83 -2.77 -1.52
C MET A 75 -5.61 -1.93 -1.90
N LEU A 76 -4.48 -2.24 -1.30
CA LEU A 76 -3.23 -1.51 -1.52
C LEU A 76 -2.65 -1.82 -2.91
N THR A 77 -2.72 -3.06 -3.34
CA THR A 77 -2.29 -3.47 -4.69
C THR A 77 -3.07 -2.73 -5.76
N ARG A 78 -4.40 -2.70 -5.63
CA ARG A 78 -5.28 -2.00 -6.58
C ARG A 78 -5.04 -0.50 -6.56
N ALA A 79 -4.87 0.09 -5.38
CA ALA A 79 -4.58 1.51 -5.24
C ALA A 79 -3.25 1.89 -5.90
N THR A 80 -2.23 1.06 -5.71
CA THR A 80 -0.92 1.27 -6.32
C THR A 80 -1.00 1.22 -7.85
N ASN A 81 -1.71 0.23 -8.39
CA ASN A 81 -1.89 0.11 -9.82
C ASN A 81 -2.65 1.32 -10.39
N LEU A 82 -3.69 1.76 -9.69
CA LEU A 82 -4.46 2.93 -10.13
C LEU A 82 -3.61 4.20 -10.10
N ALA A 83 -2.81 4.40 -9.06
CA ALA A 83 -1.90 5.54 -8.96
C ALA A 83 -0.88 5.55 -10.12
N ASN A 84 -0.32 4.38 -10.43
CA ASN A 84 0.62 4.23 -11.54
C ASN A 84 -0.02 4.57 -12.89
N MET A 85 -1.30 4.28 -13.07
CA MET A 85 -2.00 4.55 -14.32
C MET A 85 -2.44 6.00 -14.47
N THR A 86 -2.74 6.70 -13.36
CA THR A 86 -3.43 7.98 -13.41
C THR A 86 -2.64 9.15 -12.84
N TYR A 87 -1.84 8.90 -11.82
CA TYR A 87 -1.17 9.97 -11.06
C TYR A 87 0.32 10.06 -11.33
N ILE A 88 1.01 8.92 -11.42
CA ILE A 88 2.47 8.89 -11.57
C ILE A 88 2.83 9.04 -13.04
N PRO A 89 3.52 10.14 -13.43
CA PRO A 89 3.92 10.34 -14.82
C PRO A 89 4.82 9.21 -15.34
N ARG A 90 4.75 8.95 -16.65
CA ARG A 90 5.54 7.89 -17.29
C ARG A 90 7.04 7.99 -17.02
N ARG A 91 7.57 9.20 -16.96
CA ARG A 91 9.00 9.43 -16.68
C ARG A 91 9.44 8.95 -15.30
N PHE A 92 8.50 8.72 -14.39
CA PHE A 92 8.75 8.23 -13.04
C PHE A 92 8.40 6.76 -12.86
N LYS A 93 8.12 6.04 -13.94
CA LYS A 93 7.76 4.60 -13.87
C LYS A 93 8.83 3.72 -13.24
N GLN A 94 10.05 4.22 -13.12
CA GLN A 94 11.15 3.48 -12.49
C GLN A 94 11.16 3.64 -10.96
N MET A 95 10.25 4.45 -10.41
CA MET A 95 10.09 4.54 -8.97
C MET A 95 9.27 3.37 -8.47
N SER A 96 9.87 2.58 -7.61
CA SER A 96 9.19 1.47 -6.97
C SER A 96 8.61 1.95 -5.65
N ILE A 97 7.29 1.97 -5.54
CA ILE A 97 6.64 2.11 -4.24
C ILE A 97 6.54 0.71 -3.67
N LYS A 98 7.36 0.44 -2.65
CA LYS A 98 7.34 -0.86 -2.00
C LYS A 98 6.16 -0.94 -1.04
N ILE A 99 5.30 -1.90 -1.27
CA ILE A 99 4.17 -2.19 -0.39
C ILE A 99 4.67 -3.16 0.66
N ILE A 100 4.76 -2.69 1.91
CA ILE A 100 5.08 -3.56 3.03
C ILE A 100 3.76 -3.90 3.72
N LYS A 101 3.35 -5.14 3.58
CA LYS A 101 2.15 -5.68 4.22
C LYS A 101 2.54 -6.16 5.60
N LYS A 102 2.69 -5.22 6.52
CA LYS A 102 3.17 -5.52 7.85
C LYS A 102 2.00 -5.82 8.78
N GLY A 103 1.92 -7.06 9.26
CA GLY A 103 1.15 -7.41 10.43
C GLY A 103 2.08 -7.50 11.64
N LYS A 104 1.59 -7.16 12.79
CA LYS A 104 2.34 -7.38 14.04
C LYS A 104 2.41 -8.86 14.37
#